data_be487c36f4e2ed06f2f0ad207423b421
#
_entry.id   be487c36f4e2ed06f2f0ad207423b421
#
_cell.length_a   1.000
_cell.length_b   1.000
_cell.length_c   1.000
_cell.angle_alpha   90.00
_cell.angle_beta   90.00
_cell.angle_gamma   90.00
#
_symmetry.space_group_name_H-M   'P 1'
#
loop_
_entity.id
_entity.type
_entity.pdbx_description
1 polymer ?
#
loop_
_entity_poly.entity_id
_entity_poly.type
_entity_poly.pdbx_seq_one_letter_code
_entity_poly.pdbx_strand_id
1 'polypeptide(L)'
;MRINFNASAVIANNALNRNDNRLQDSLARLSSGLKVVNAKDNPSGLAMSKKMNAQIKGLDQASDNAGDGVSIIEIADGAMSEMHDILQRINELAVKGSTGTITDDDRKLIQDEVKQLKEELTRISETVEFNGQTILDGSFDLRGYSNNQYAKVAYYSDEILAGTYTIDQLDVTFNADGTIKEVTAKKFGNGFPKDADVTSIDGNIVTIAGSGNFELKLRLTKDATFTGLDLDLEGFGAMDMQIGANEGQQLGIRIPKMSLENMGISNIDLSTAEGANEAIDKVDEAIKYVSASRSRLGAYQNRLEHTVNNLDISSENMTAAYSRIMEVDMAEEMTEYTTVQILSQASTSMLAQANERPSQVLQLLQ
;
A
#
# COMPACT_ATOMS: atom_id res chain seq x y z
N MET A 1 -71.25 -9.14 -41.29
CA MET A 1 -70.40 -9.30 -40.10
C MET A 1 -70.00 -10.74 -39.99
N ARG A 2 -68.71 -11.04 -39.69
CA ARG A 2 -68.32 -12.44 -39.45
C ARG A 2 -68.45 -12.71 -37.94
N ILE A 3 -69.41 -13.49 -37.54
CA ILE A 3 -69.71 -13.81 -36.12
C ILE A 3 -68.63 -14.67 -35.49
N ASN A 4 -67.94 -15.46 -36.31
CA ASN A 4 -66.87 -16.35 -35.84
C ASN A 4 -65.54 -15.68 -35.53
N PHE A 5 -65.39 -14.35 -35.77
CA PHE A 5 -64.17 -13.57 -35.46
C PHE A 5 -64.53 -12.21 -34.90
N ASN A 6 -64.30 -12.06 -33.58
CA ASN A 6 -64.54 -10.79 -32.89
C ASN A 6 -63.22 -10.01 -32.80
N ALA A 7 -62.92 -9.18 -33.81
CA ALA A 7 -61.73 -8.36 -33.87
C ALA A 7 -61.57 -7.41 -32.68
N SER A 8 -62.70 -6.85 -32.17
CA SER A 8 -62.69 -5.96 -31.01
C SER A 8 -62.25 -6.67 -29.72
N ALA A 9 -62.74 -7.92 -29.52
CA ALA A 9 -62.32 -8.74 -28.36
C ALA A 9 -60.85 -9.14 -28.42
N VAL A 10 -60.33 -9.46 -29.62
CA VAL A 10 -58.91 -9.80 -29.83
C VAL A 10 -58.00 -8.57 -29.53
N ILE A 11 -58.41 -7.38 -29.99
CA ILE A 11 -57.66 -6.13 -29.71
C ILE A 11 -57.69 -5.83 -28.20
N ALA A 12 -58.84 -5.95 -27.54
CA ALA A 12 -58.98 -5.71 -26.11
C ALA A 12 -58.16 -6.73 -25.29
N ASN A 13 -58.18 -8.01 -25.66
CA ASN A 13 -57.40 -9.07 -25.00
C ASN A 13 -55.86 -8.81 -25.17
N ASN A 14 -55.44 -8.43 -26.36
CA ASN A 14 -54.03 -8.07 -26.59
C ASN A 14 -53.59 -6.83 -25.79
N ALA A 15 -54.49 -5.85 -25.58
CA ALA A 15 -54.26 -4.70 -24.74
C ALA A 15 -54.15 -5.08 -23.26
N LEU A 16 -55.09 -5.97 -22.80
CA LEU A 16 -55.05 -6.49 -21.44
C LEU A 16 -53.74 -7.21 -21.16
N ASN A 17 -53.36 -8.18 -22.01
CA ASN A 17 -52.09 -8.91 -21.84
C ASN A 17 -50.87 -8.01 -21.81
N ARG A 18 -50.86 -6.94 -22.62
CA ARG A 18 -49.76 -5.96 -22.60
C ARG A 18 -49.75 -5.16 -21.30
N ASN A 19 -50.91 -4.75 -20.79
CA ASN A 19 -51.02 -4.04 -19.55
C ASN A 19 -50.66 -4.91 -18.35
N ASP A 20 -51.03 -6.15 -18.33
CA ASP A 20 -50.69 -7.12 -17.28
C ASP A 20 -49.15 -7.36 -17.25
N ASN A 21 -48.51 -7.53 -18.42
CA ASN A 21 -47.05 -7.65 -18.48
C ASN A 21 -46.36 -6.37 -17.96
N ARG A 22 -46.84 -5.18 -18.33
CA ARG A 22 -46.30 -3.91 -17.81
C ARG A 22 -46.51 -3.77 -16.31
N LEU A 23 -47.67 -4.23 -15.80
CA LEU A 23 -47.93 -4.22 -14.37
C LEU A 23 -46.97 -5.13 -13.60
N GLN A 24 -46.68 -6.33 -14.13
CA GLN A 24 -45.72 -7.25 -13.55
C GLN A 24 -44.29 -6.67 -13.58
N ASP A 25 -43.86 -6.05 -14.69
CA ASP A 25 -42.54 -5.42 -14.81
C ASP A 25 -42.42 -4.26 -13.82
N SER A 26 -43.46 -3.40 -13.70
CA SER A 26 -43.47 -2.28 -12.74
C SER A 26 -43.48 -2.77 -11.29
N LEU A 27 -44.24 -3.81 -10.98
CA LEU A 27 -44.24 -4.43 -9.65
C LEU A 27 -42.86 -5.02 -9.29
N ALA A 28 -42.17 -5.65 -10.25
CA ALA A 28 -40.82 -6.18 -10.06
C ALA A 28 -39.81 -5.05 -9.78
N ARG A 29 -39.90 -3.89 -10.46
CA ARG A 29 -39.08 -2.71 -10.22
C ARG A 29 -39.35 -2.10 -8.85
N LEU A 30 -40.61 -1.91 -8.48
CA LEU A 30 -41.01 -1.39 -7.17
C LEU A 30 -40.55 -2.30 -6.03
N SER A 31 -40.66 -3.61 -6.23
CA SER A 31 -40.26 -4.60 -5.22
C SER A 31 -38.73 -4.67 -5.04
N SER A 32 -37.97 -4.50 -6.12
CA SER A 32 -36.50 -4.55 -6.09
C SER A 32 -35.84 -3.18 -5.83
N GLY A 33 -36.56 -2.06 -6.07
CA GLY A 33 -36.00 -0.72 -6.08
C GLY A 33 -35.08 -0.46 -7.30
N LEU A 34 -35.05 -1.37 -8.27
CA LEU A 34 -34.14 -1.30 -9.42
C LEU A 34 -34.91 -0.99 -10.70
N LYS A 35 -34.38 -0.04 -11.49
CA LYS A 35 -34.86 0.29 -12.83
C LYS A 35 -34.53 -0.83 -13.84
N VAL A 36 -33.37 -1.47 -13.68
CA VAL A 36 -32.89 -2.58 -14.52
C VAL A 36 -32.87 -3.86 -13.67
N VAL A 37 -33.96 -4.63 -13.75
CA VAL A 37 -34.10 -5.88 -12.99
C VAL A 37 -33.53 -7.05 -13.79
N ASN A 38 -33.80 -7.08 -15.10
CA ASN A 38 -33.39 -8.15 -15.98
C ASN A 38 -32.48 -7.69 -17.11
N ALA A 39 -31.70 -8.63 -17.67
CA ALA A 39 -30.82 -8.30 -18.80
C ALA A 39 -31.60 -7.82 -20.06
N LYS A 40 -32.88 -8.20 -20.20
CA LYS A 40 -33.76 -7.75 -21.29
C LYS A 40 -34.08 -6.26 -21.22
N ASP A 41 -34.07 -5.65 -20.02
CA ASP A 41 -34.50 -4.27 -19.79
C ASP A 41 -33.45 -3.28 -20.32
N ASN A 42 -32.19 -3.51 -19.98
CA ASN A 42 -31.06 -2.73 -20.49
C ASN A 42 -29.76 -3.55 -20.40
N PRO A 43 -29.37 -4.29 -21.46
CA PRO A 43 -28.17 -5.15 -21.44
C PRO A 43 -26.87 -4.36 -21.23
N SER A 44 -26.74 -3.17 -21.83
CA SER A 44 -25.56 -2.32 -21.69
C SER A 44 -25.47 -1.68 -20.31
N GLY A 45 -26.59 -1.20 -19.77
CA GLY A 45 -26.67 -0.65 -18.42
C GLY A 45 -26.35 -1.70 -17.36
N LEU A 46 -26.86 -2.93 -17.52
CA LEU A 46 -26.55 -4.03 -16.62
C LEU A 46 -25.06 -4.41 -16.67
N ALA A 47 -24.45 -4.50 -17.84
CA ALA A 47 -23.02 -4.79 -17.98
C ALA A 47 -22.16 -3.70 -17.34
N MET A 48 -22.51 -2.42 -17.56
CA MET A 48 -21.82 -1.28 -16.96
C MET A 48 -21.97 -1.27 -15.43
N SER A 49 -23.16 -1.49 -14.91
CA SER A 49 -23.43 -1.53 -13.47
C SER A 49 -22.68 -2.66 -12.76
N LYS A 50 -22.61 -3.85 -13.37
CA LYS A 50 -21.81 -4.96 -12.83
C LYS A 50 -20.32 -4.61 -12.76
N LYS A 51 -19.79 -3.93 -13.79
CA LYS A 51 -18.41 -3.44 -13.77
C LYS A 51 -18.21 -2.37 -12.70
N MET A 52 -19.12 -1.41 -12.58
CA MET A 52 -19.08 -0.39 -11.53
C MET A 52 -19.14 -0.99 -10.12
N ASN A 53 -20.04 -1.95 -9.89
CA ASN A 53 -20.12 -2.64 -8.59
C ASN A 53 -18.83 -3.39 -8.23
N ALA A 54 -18.19 -4.03 -9.22
CA ALA A 54 -16.89 -4.66 -9.01
C ALA A 54 -15.80 -3.62 -8.69
N GLN A 55 -15.84 -2.45 -9.34
CA GLN A 55 -14.91 -1.36 -9.06
C GLN A 55 -15.15 -0.73 -7.68
N ILE A 56 -16.40 -0.51 -7.27
CA ILE A 56 -16.73 0.00 -5.93
C ILE A 56 -16.16 -0.93 -4.86
N LYS A 57 -16.43 -2.23 -4.95
CA LYS A 57 -15.87 -3.22 -4.01
C LYS A 57 -14.34 -3.26 -4.02
N GLY A 58 -13.72 -3.04 -5.19
CA GLY A 58 -12.28 -2.94 -5.31
C GLY A 58 -11.72 -1.67 -4.66
N LEU A 59 -12.42 -0.53 -4.77
CA LEU A 59 -12.05 0.72 -4.13
C LEU A 59 -12.21 0.65 -2.62
N ASP A 60 -13.30 0.06 -2.13
CA ASP A 60 -13.54 -0.13 -0.70
C ASP A 60 -12.44 -1.01 -0.09
N GLN A 61 -12.10 -2.15 -0.74
CA GLN A 61 -10.99 -3.00 -0.28
C GLN A 61 -9.63 -2.29 -0.34
N ALA A 62 -9.42 -1.43 -1.34
CA ALA A 62 -8.20 -0.64 -1.45
C ALA A 62 -8.11 0.42 -0.33
N SER A 63 -9.24 1.00 0.09
CA SER A 63 -9.32 1.91 1.24
C SER A 63 -8.98 1.18 2.54
N ASP A 64 -9.53 -0.03 2.75
CA ASP A 64 -9.20 -0.89 3.90
C ASP A 64 -7.70 -1.24 3.92
N ASN A 65 -7.15 -1.67 2.79
CA ASN A 65 -5.71 -1.97 2.68
C ASN A 65 -4.85 -0.74 3.02
N ALA A 66 -5.23 0.45 2.53
CA ALA A 66 -4.50 1.68 2.85
C ALA A 66 -4.59 2.02 4.35
N GLY A 67 -5.72 1.75 5.00
CA GLY A 67 -5.90 1.87 6.45
C GLY A 67 -4.99 0.92 7.24
N ASP A 68 -4.88 -0.33 6.78
CA ASP A 68 -3.92 -1.30 7.35
C ASP A 68 -2.48 -0.78 7.22
N GLY A 69 -2.13 -0.17 6.08
CA GLY A 69 -0.83 0.46 5.87
C GLY A 69 -0.54 1.61 6.83
N VAL A 70 -1.52 2.45 7.11
CA VAL A 70 -1.40 3.50 8.12
C VAL A 70 -1.12 2.89 9.49
N SER A 71 -1.85 1.84 9.87
CA SER A 71 -1.68 1.15 11.16
C SER A 71 -0.28 0.54 11.32
N ILE A 72 0.27 -0.06 10.26
CA ILE A 72 1.64 -0.60 10.25
C ILE A 72 2.66 0.51 10.48
N ILE A 73 2.49 1.64 9.78
CA ILE A 73 3.39 2.80 9.92
C ILE A 73 3.32 3.37 11.33
N GLU A 74 2.14 3.47 11.93
CA GLU A 74 1.98 3.96 13.30
C GLU A 74 2.67 3.06 14.33
N ILE A 75 2.58 1.74 14.17
CA ILE A 75 3.28 0.79 15.04
C ILE A 75 4.80 0.93 14.87
N ALA A 76 5.28 1.04 13.63
CA ALA A 76 6.70 1.24 13.35
C ALA A 76 7.20 2.57 13.90
N ASP A 77 6.47 3.67 13.73
CA ASP A 77 6.85 4.99 14.25
C ASP A 77 6.84 5.01 15.78
N GLY A 78 5.86 4.38 16.42
CA GLY A 78 5.82 4.21 17.88
C GLY A 78 7.07 3.50 18.41
N ALA A 79 7.44 2.37 17.79
CA ALA A 79 8.65 1.64 18.15
C ALA A 79 9.93 2.47 17.92
N MET A 80 10.02 3.18 16.81
CA MET A 80 11.17 4.08 16.55
C MET A 80 11.21 5.28 17.50
N SER A 81 10.07 5.72 18.04
CA SER A 81 10.04 6.75 19.07
C SER A 81 10.71 6.27 20.35
N GLU A 82 10.38 5.05 20.81
CA GLU A 82 11.04 4.43 21.97
C GLU A 82 12.55 4.23 21.72
N MET A 83 12.92 3.79 20.51
CA MET A 83 14.35 3.69 20.14
C MET A 83 15.07 5.06 20.21
N HIS A 84 14.38 6.12 19.77
CA HIS A 84 14.92 7.48 19.85
C HIS A 84 15.19 7.91 21.29
N ASP A 85 14.27 7.63 22.21
CA ASP A 85 14.42 7.96 23.63
C ASP A 85 15.58 7.17 24.27
N ILE A 86 15.73 5.88 23.89
CA ILE A 86 16.86 5.06 24.34
C ILE A 86 18.18 5.63 23.80
N LEU A 87 18.24 6.04 22.53
CA LEU A 87 19.43 6.66 21.95
C LEU A 87 19.79 7.97 22.64
N GLN A 88 18.82 8.81 22.99
CA GLN A 88 19.04 10.01 23.79
C GLN A 88 19.64 9.67 25.17
N ARG A 89 19.16 8.60 25.81
CA ARG A 89 19.70 8.13 27.09
C ARG A 89 21.15 7.66 26.91
N ILE A 90 21.47 6.94 25.83
CA ILE A 90 22.85 6.54 25.53
C ILE A 90 23.72 7.77 25.33
N ASN A 91 23.22 8.81 24.64
CA ASN A 91 23.96 10.07 24.46
C ASN A 91 24.24 10.78 25.77
N GLU A 92 23.25 10.85 26.69
CA GLU A 92 23.47 11.41 28.02
C GLU A 92 24.57 10.66 28.78
N LEU A 93 24.58 9.34 28.69
CA LEU A 93 25.59 8.48 29.32
C LEU A 93 26.97 8.67 28.66
N ALA A 94 27.02 8.84 27.32
CA ALA A 94 28.26 9.15 26.61
C ALA A 94 28.85 10.51 27.01
N VAL A 95 28.04 11.55 27.07
CA VAL A 95 28.44 12.87 27.58
C VAL A 95 28.93 12.81 29.04
N LYS A 96 28.25 12.06 29.89
CA LYS A 96 28.68 11.81 31.27
C LYS A 96 29.99 11.06 31.30
N GLY A 97 30.18 10.01 30.44
CA GLY A 97 31.40 9.21 30.36
C GLY A 97 32.62 9.98 29.86
N SER A 98 32.44 10.99 28.99
CA SER A 98 33.52 11.82 28.44
C SER A 98 34.14 12.79 29.43
N THR A 99 33.44 13.08 30.55
CA THR A 99 33.99 14.03 31.58
C THR A 99 35.19 13.45 32.32
N GLY A 100 36.20 14.27 32.58
CA GLY A 100 37.37 13.88 33.35
C GLY A 100 37.13 13.78 34.87
N THR A 101 35.90 14.00 35.34
CA THR A 101 35.55 14.01 36.77
C THR A 101 35.15 12.66 37.32
N ILE A 102 34.90 11.66 36.47
CA ILE A 102 34.49 10.30 36.84
C ILE A 102 35.66 9.33 36.74
N THR A 103 35.65 8.30 37.58
CA THR A 103 36.68 7.28 37.61
C THR A 103 36.45 6.24 36.48
N ASP A 104 37.49 5.46 36.15
CA ASP A 104 37.36 4.37 35.14
C ASP A 104 36.42 3.27 35.60
N ASP A 105 36.27 3.07 36.90
CA ASP A 105 35.31 2.10 37.44
C ASP A 105 33.87 2.62 37.27
N ASP A 106 33.61 3.89 37.43
CA ASP A 106 32.30 4.49 37.14
C ASP A 106 31.98 4.43 35.65
N ARG A 107 32.99 4.60 34.77
CA ARG A 107 32.80 4.42 33.30
C ARG A 107 32.41 2.99 32.94
N LYS A 108 32.95 1.97 33.63
CA LYS A 108 32.53 0.58 33.42
C LYS A 108 31.06 0.37 33.78
N LEU A 109 30.59 0.98 34.87
CA LEU A 109 29.16 0.91 35.24
C LEU A 109 28.27 1.61 34.17
N ILE A 110 28.73 2.73 33.62
CA ILE A 110 28.05 3.38 32.49
C ILE A 110 28.03 2.46 31.27
N GLN A 111 29.13 1.79 30.95
CA GLN A 111 29.21 0.84 29.85
C GLN A 111 28.25 -0.34 30.04
N ASP A 112 28.08 -0.86 31.24
CA ASP A 112 27.11 -1.91 31.54
C ASP A 112 25.67 -1.43 31.31
N GLU A 113 25.33 -0.19 31.70
CA GLU A 113 24.01 0.42 31.43
C GLU A 113 23.80 0.56 29.90
N VAL A 114 24.79 1.06 29.17
CA VAL A 114 24.73 1.19 27.71
C VAL A 114 24.56 -0.17 27.01
N LYS A 115 25.22 -1.21 27.53
CA LYS A 115 25.06 -2.56 27.02
C LYS A 115 23.59 -3.04 27.15
N GLN A 116 22.95 -2.82 28.28
CA GLN A 116 21.54 -3.18 28.47
C GLN A 116 20.61 -2.37 27.58
N LEU A 117 20.89 -1.07 27.39
CA LEU A 117 20.14 -0.22 26.47
C LEU A 117 20.28 -0.70 25.00
N LYS A 118 21.46 -1.18 24.60
CA LYS A 118 21.68 -1.78 23.28
C LYS A 118 20.93 -3.11 23.11
N GLU A 119 20.89 -3.93 24.15
CA GLU A 119 20.09 -5.17 24.17
C GLU A 119 18.59 -4.85 24.03
N GLU A 120 18.10 -3.79 24.67
CA GLU A 120 16.71 -3.35 24.56
C GLU A 120 16.40 -2.80 23.15
N LEU A 121 17.29 -2.02 22.51
CA LEU A 121 17.16 -1.63 21.11
C LEU A 121 17.04 -2.83 20.17
N THR A 122 17.87 -3.84 20.40
CA THR A 122 17.81 -5.09 19.61
C THR A 122 16.48 -5.80 19.83
N ARG A 123 16.04 -5.90 21.08
CA ARG A 123 14.75 -6.51 21.42
C ARG A 123 13.59 -5.81 20.72
N ILE A 124 13.53 -4.48 20.74
CA ILE A 124 12.49 -3.71 20.05
C ILE A 124 12.54 -4.01 18.54
N SER A 125 13.72 -4.00 17.94
CA SER A 125 13.89 -4.28 16.51
C SER A 125 13.38 -5.67 16.10
N GLU A 126 13.52 -6.68 16.96
CA GLU A 126 13.20 -8.07 16.67
C GLU A 126 11.78 -8.48 17.09
N THR A 127 11.17 -7.75 18.05
CA THR A 127 9.87 -8.15 18.63
C THR A 127 8.68 -7.36 18.12
N VAL A 128 8.91 -6.20 17.48
CA VAL A 128 7.81 -5.39 16.94
C VAL A 128 7.26 -6.07 15.70
N GLU A 129 6.01 -6.51 15.79
CA GLU A 129 5.33 -7.26 14.73
C GLU A 129 3.94 -6.68 14.44
N PHE A 130 3.50 -6.90 13.22
CA PHE A 130 2.12 -6.69 12.78
C PHE A 130 1.61 -7.99 12.14
N ASN A 131 0.51 -8.52 12.62
CA ASN A 131 -0.10 -9.77 12.14
C ASN A 131 0.90 -10.95 12.06
N GLY A 132 1.85 -11.04 13.05
CA GLY A 132 2.87 -12.10 13.11
C GLY A 132 4.04 -11.92 12.15
N GLN A 133 4.17 -10.75 11.51
CA GLN A 133 5.32 -10.37 10.69
C GLN A 133 6.11 -9.26 11.40
N THR A 134 7.40 -9.49 11.62
CA THR A 134 8.31 -8.47 12.15
C THR A 134 8.51 -7.38 11.12
N ILE A 135 8.41 -6.11 11.56
CA ILE A 135 8.43 -4.96 10.66
C ILE A 135 9.73 -4.15 10.66
N LEU A 136 10.57 -4.30 11.70
CA LEU A 136 11.83 -3.55 11.87
C LEU A 136 13.08 -4.40 11.65
N ASP A 137 12.94 -5.67 11.34
CA ASP A 137 14.04 -6.64 11.17
C ASP A 137 14.77 -6.51 9.81
N GLY A 138 14.22 -5.70 8.90
CA GLY A 138 14.70 -5.52 7.53
C GLY A 138 13.98 -6.37 6.48
N SER A 139 12.92 -7.07 6.86
CA SER A 139 12.10 -7.86 5.92
C SER A 139 11.44 -6.95 4.87
N PHE A 140 11.17 -5.68 5.22
CA PHE A 140 10.57 -4.67 4.37
C PHE A 140 11.55 -3.58 3.93
N ASP A 141 12.86 -3.86 4.01
CA ASP A 141 13.90 -2.99 3.48
C ASP A 141 14.41 -3.52 2.12
N LEU A 142 15.08 -2.66 1.37
CA LEU A 142 15.71 -3.03 0.10
C LEU A 142 16.78 -4.11 0.35
N ARG A 143 16.74 -5.18 -0.43
CA ARG A 143 17.67 -6.30 -0.32
C ARG A 143 18.68 -6.28 -1.44
N GLY A 144 19.94 -6.37 -1.06
CA GLY A 144 21.03 -6.56 -1.98
C GLY A 144 21.92 -7.72 -1.50
N TYR A 145 22.24 -8.60 -2.43
CA TYR A 145 23.12 -9.74 -2.19
C TYR A 145 24.44 -9.51 -2.91
N SER A 146 25.48 -10.09 -2.39
CA SER A 146 26.82 -10.10 -3.00
C SER A 146 27.28 -11.53 -3.18
N ASN A 147 27.98 -11.80 -4.28
CA ASN A 147 28.63 -13.09 -4.51
C ASN A 147 29.82 -13.34 -3.57
N ASN A 148 30.21 -12.37 -2.73
CA ASN A 148 31.34 -12.46 -1.83
C ASN A 148 30.93 -12.30 -0.36
N GLN A 149 31.33 -13.25 0.50
CA GLN A 149 31.00 -13.25 1.93
C GLN A 149 31.59 -12.07 2.72
N TYR A 150 32.65 -11.43 2.20
CA TYR A 150 33.34 -10.30 2.84
C TYR A 150 32.85 -8.93 2.39
N ALA A 151 31.99 -8.89 1.38
CA ALA A 151 31.34 -7.69 0.90
C ALA A 151 29.83 -7.88 1.02
N LYS A 152 29.17 -7.02 1.77
CA LYS A 152 27.70 -7.06 1.93
C LYS A 152 27.11 -5.71 1.52
N VAL A 153 25.99 -5.74 0.84
CA VAL A 153 25.21 -4.54 0.57
C VAL A 153 24.58 -4.08 1.88
N ALA A 154 24.96 -2.89 2.33
CA ALA A 154 24.43 -2.29 3.55
C ALA A 154 23.23 -1.40 3.27
N TYR A 155 23.26 -0.68 2.16
CA TYR A 155 22.20 0.24 1.75
C TYR A 155 22.33 0.56 0.26
N TYR A 156 21.22 0.82 -0.40
CA TYR A 156 21.19 1.48 -1.72
C TYR A 156 19.95 2.38 -1.86
N SER A 157 20.05 3.40 -2.72
CA SER A 157 18.98 4.37 -2.91
C SER A 157 17.81 3.76 -3.71
N ASP A 158 16.60 4.27 -3.47
CA ASP A 158 15.36 3.80 -4.13
C ASP A 158 15.36 4.00 -5.65
N GLU A 159 16.26 4.84 -6.16
CA GLU A 159 16.40 5.13 -7.59
C GLU A 159 17.22 4.09 -8.34
N ILE A 160 17.91 3.19 -7.61
CA ILE A 160 18.68 2.11 -8.20
C ILE A 160 17.73 1.01 -8.65
N LEU A 161 17.69 0.75 -9.95
CA LEU A 161 16.85 -0.30 -10.54
C LEU A 161 17.33 -1.68 -10.07
N ALA A 162 16.37 -2.59 -9.84
CA ALA A 162 16.70 -3.98 -9.58
C ALA A 162 17.51 -4.59 -10.73
N GLY A 163 18.59 -5.27 -10.41
CA GLY A 163 19.47 -5.89 -11.39
C GLY A 163 20.84 -6.24 -10.83
N THR A 164 21.66 -6.84 -11.66
CA THR A 164 23.03 -7.21 -11.28
C THR A 164 23.98 -6.07 -11.61
N TYR A 165 24.69 -5.61 -10.59
CA TYR A 165 25.71 -4.56 -10.66
C TYR A 165 27.08 -5.19 -10.45
N THR A 166 27.98 -5.01 -11.38
CA THR A 166 29.32 -5.63 -11.31
C THR A 166 30.37 -4.58 -10.96
N ILE A 167 31.16 -4.83 -9.93
CA ILE A 167 32.37 -4.07 -9.63
C ILE A 167 33.57 -4.86 -10.16
N ASP A 168 34.18 -4.34 -11.21
CA ASP A 168 35.30 -5.01 -11.89
C ASP A 168 36.53 -5.13 -10.97
N GLN A 169 36.82 -4.08 -10.22
CA GLN A 169 37.92 -4.06 -9.27
C GLN A 169 37.68 -3.05 -8.13
N LEU A 170 37.86 -3.51 -6.90
CA LEU A 170 37.84 -2.68 -5.70
C LEU A 170 38.94 -3.18 -4.76
N ASP A 171 40.01 -2.39 -4.61
CA ASP A 171 41.12 -2.70 -3.73
C ASP A 171 41.00 -1.89 -2.43
N VAL A 172 40.83 -2.58 -1.33
CA VAL A 172 40.59 -2.00 -0.02
C VAL A 172 41.65 -2.43 0.97
N THR A 173 42.25 -1.48 1.67
CA THR A 173 43.19 -1.73 2.77
C THR A 173 42.57 -1.33 4.09
N PHE A 174 42.72 -2.16 5.11
CA PHE A 174 42.19 -1.92 6.44
C PHE A 174 43.30 -1.49 7.42
N ASN A 175 42.91 -0.74 8.44
CA ASN A 175 43.75 -0.48 9.60
C ASN A 175 43.81 -1.72 10.52
N ALA A 176 44.72 -1.71 11.50
CA ALA A 176 44.77 -2.73 12.53
C ALA A 176 43.47 -2.84 13.36
N ASP A 177 42.67 -1.78 13.40
CA ASP A 177 41.40 -1.70 14.12
C ASP A 177 40.21 -2.24 13.31
N GLY A 178 40.45 -2.75 12.10
CA GLY A 178 39.41 -3.27 11.23
C GLY A 178 38.58 -2.21 10.46
N THR A 179 38.95 -0.94 10.55
CA THR A 179 38.37 0.13 9.74
C THR A 179 39.08 0.27 8.39
N ILE A 180 38.38 0.73 7.37
CA ILE A 180 38.96 0.92 6.04
C ILE A 180 39.91 2.13 6.08
N LYS A 181 41.16 1.89 5.66
CA LYS A 181 42.18 2.93 5.58
C LYS A 181 42.08 3.71 4.28
N GLU A 182 42.01 3.00 3.16
CA GLU A 182 42.02 3.61 1.83
C GLU A 182 41.45 2.63 0.81
N VAL A 183 40.82 3.16 -0.23
CA VAL A 183 40.41 2.44 -1.44
C VAL A 183 41.33 2.87 -2.58
N THR A 184 42.25 1.99 -2.98
CA THR A 184 43.35 2.30 -3.91
C THR A 184 43.00 2.10 -5.35
N ALA A 185 42.16 1.11 -5.69
CA ALA A 185 41.68 0.92 -7.06
C ALA A 185 40.18 0.75 -7.06
N LYS A 186 39.51 1.43 -7.98
CA LYS A 186 38.08 1.42 -8.16
C LYS A 186 37.77 1.39 -9.65
N LYS A 187 37.12 0.33 -10.08
CA LYS A 187 36.61 0.19 -11.43
C LYS A 187 35.23 -0.43 -11.38
N PHE A 188 34.26 0.35 -11.79
CA PHE A 188 32.85 -0.05 -11.85
C PHE A 188 32.53 -0.58 -13.24
N GLY A 189 31.83 -1.71 -13.28
CA GLY A 189 31.45 -2.40 -14.52
C GLY A 189 29.99 -2.12 -14.88
N ASN A 190 29.27 -3.16 -15.22
CA ASN A 190 27.90 -3.06 -15.71
C ASN A 190 26.94 -2.59 -14.59
N GLY A 191 25.94 -1.79 -14.96
CA GLY A 191 24.90 -1.27 -14.07
C GLY A 191 25.21 0.08 -13.42
N PHE A 192 26.48 0.41 -13.16
CA PHE A 192 26.86 1.66 -12.54
C PHE A 192 26.79 2.85 -13.48
N PRO A 193 26.44 4.06 -12.98
CA PRO A 193 26.61 5.30 -13.73
C PRO A 193 28.08 5.51 -14.13
N LYS A 194 28.32 6.17 -15.26
CA LYS A 194 29.69 6.42 -15.76
C LYS A 194 30.55 7.30 -14.86
N ASP A 195 29.93 8.06 -14.00
CA ASP A 195 30.49 8.98 -13.02
C ASP A 195 30.41 8.42 -11.58
N ALA A 196 30.10 7.12 -11.43
CA ALA A 196 30.13 6.48 -10.13
C ALA A 196 31.55 6.53 -9.55
N ASP A 197 31.65 7.01 -8.30
CA ASP A 197 32.89 7.09 -7.57
C ASP A 197 32.67 6.76 -6.08
N VAL A 198 33.74 6.35 -5.38
CA VAL A 198 33.74 6.23 -3.92
C VAL A 198 33.80 7.63 -3.32
N THR A 199 32.72 8.04 -2.67
CA THR A 199 32.52 9.41 -2.16
C THR A 199 32.92 9.53 -0.71
N SER A 200 32.62 8.51 0.11
CA SER A 200 33.00 8.52 1.53
C SER A 200 33.33 7.12 2.02
N ILE A 201 34.14 7.04 3.04
CA ILE A 201 34.51 5.82 3.76
C ILE A 201 34.16 6.07 5.22
N ASP A 202 33.28 5.26 5.77
CA ASP A 202 32.83 5.39 7.16
C ASP A 202 32.99 4.05 7.88
N GLY A 203 34.05 3.97 8.69
CA GLY A 203 34.42 2.72 9.35
C GLY A 203 34.67 1.59 8.35
N ASN A 204 33.74 0.63 8.27
CA ASN A 204 33.79 -0.52 7.35
C ASN A 204 32.87 -0.35 6.13
N ILE A 205 32.29 0.83 5.96
CA ILE A 205 31.32 1.09 4.91
C ILE A 205 31.95 1.99 3.85
N VAL A 206 31.90 1.56 2.62
CA VAL A 206 32.27 2.34 1.44
C VAL A 206 31.00 2.86 0.77
N THR A 207 30.88 4.15 0.63
CA THR A 207 29.78 4.79 -0.08
C THR A 207 30.19 5.07 -1.52
N ILE A 208 29.49 4.48 -2.46
CA ILE A 208 29.62 4.72 -3.90
C ILE A 208 28.47 5.61 -4.30
N ALA A 209 28.76 6.79 -4.83
CA ALA A 209 27.76 7.73 -5.32
C ALA A 209 27.99 8.05 -6.80
N GLY A 210 26.91 8.43 -7.50
CA GLY A 210 26.92 8.78 -8.92
C GLY A 210 25.81 9.75 -9.27
N SER A 211 25.67 10.07 -10.56
CA SER A 211 24.61 10.95 -11.03
C SER A 211 23.22 10.36 -10.77
N GLY A 212 22.23 11.23 -10.54
CA GLY A 212 20.83 10.82 -10.37
C GLY A 212 20.50 10.26 -8.98
N ASN A 213 21.14 10.76 -7.91
CA ASN A 213 20.98 10.27 -6.52
C ASN A 213 21.37 8.79 -6.32
N PHE A 214 22.20 8.25 -7.23
CA PHE A 214 22.75 6.91 -7.06
C PHE A 214 23.64 6.86 -5.82
N GLU A 215 23.23 6.13 -4.80
CA GLU A 215 23.97 5.90 -3.57
C GLU A 215 23.92 4.43 -3.18
N LEU A 216 25.07 3.79 -3.15
CA LEU A 216 25.23 2.39 -2.76
C LEU A 216 26.27 2.31 -1.64
N LYS A 217 25.89 1.72 -0.50
CA LYS A 217 26.79 1.47 0.64
C LYS A 217 27.14 0.02 0.73
N LEU A 218 28.42 -0.28 0.68
CA LEU A 218 28.94 -1.63 0.83
C LEU A 218 29.69 -1.75 2.16
N ARG A 219 29.33 -2.75 2.94
CA ARG A 219 30.09 -3.12 4.14
C ARG A 219 31.14 -4.15 3.77
N LEU A 220 32.40 -3.86 4.07
CA LEU A 220 33.53 -4.72 3.81
C LEU A 220 34.14 -5.19 5.14
N THR A 221 34.54 -6.46 5.23
CA THR A 221 34.96 -7.05 6.50
C THR A 221 36.36 -7.61 6.50
N LYS A 222 37.09 -7.54 5.39
CA LYS A 222 38.45 -8.07 5.28
C LYS A 222 39.26 -7.35 4.21
N ASP A 223 40.56 -7.19 4.43
CA ASP A 223 41.52 -6.80 3.40
C ASP A 223 41.40 -7.71 2.20
N ALA A 224 41.03 -7.21 1.08
CA ALA A 224 40.94 -7.96 -0.15
C ALA A 224 40.91 -7.03 -1.38
N THR A 225 41.50 -7.54 -2.45
CA THR A 225 41.21 -7.10 -3.80
C THR A 225 39.94 -7.81 -4.27
N PHE A 226 38.85 -7.09 -4.37
CA PHE A 226 37.64 -7.63 -4.91
C PHE A 226 37.68 -7.48 -6.44
N THR A 227 37.76 -8.60 -7.15
CA THR A 227 37.72 -8.62 -8.63
C THR A 227 36.46 -9.38 -9.07
N GLY A 228 35.62 -8.72 -9.91
CA GLY A 228 34.38 -9.32 -10.37
C GLY A 228 33.37 -9.52 -9.23
N LEU A 229 33.15 -8.47 -8.41
CA LEU A 229 32.16 -8.49 -7.36
C LEU A 229 30.79 -8.22 -7.98
N ASP A 230 29.95 -9.25 -8.05
CA ASP A 230 28.58 -9.12 -8.51
C ASP A 230 27.67 -8.83 -7.32
N LEU A 231 26.93 -7.75 -7.45
CA LEU A 231 25.92 -7.31 -6.52
C LEU A 231 24.55 -7.52 -7.18
N ASP A 232 23.76 -8.39 -6.64
CA ASP A 232 22.38 -8.59 -7.06
C ASP A 232 21.47 -7.76 -6.18
N LEU A 233 20.98 -6.66 -6.74
CA LEU A 233 20.06 -5.75 -6.07
C LEU A 233 18.64 -6.17 -6.45
N GLU A 234 18.03 -6.94 -5.58
CA GLU A 234 16.62 -7.31 -5.71
C GLU A 234 15.78 -6.14 -5.19
N GLY A 235 15.20 -5.31 -6.03
CA GLY A 235 14.42 -4.14 -5.65
C GLY A 235 13.24 -4.37 -4.68
N PHE A 236 13.12 -5.54 -4.08
CA PHE A 236 11.99 -5.99 -3.28
C PHE A 236 12.34 -6.25 -1.81
N GLY A 237 12.06 -5.31 -1.00
CA GLY A 237 11.83 -5.39 0.42
C GLY A 237 10.68 -4.49 0.82
N ALA A 238 10.22 -3.60 -0.08
CA ALA A 238 9.07 -2.77 0.21
C ALA A 238 7.79 -3.62 0.38
N MET A 239 6.97 -3.27 1.35
CA MET A 239 5.64 -3.84 1.50
C MET A 239 4.75 -3.22 0.42
N ASP A 240 4.44 -3.99 -0.62
CA ASP A 240 3.57 -3.52 -1.70
C ASP A 240 2.11 -3.57 -1.26
N MET A 241 1.53 -2.41 -1.06
CA MET A 241 0.12 -2.27 -0.71
C MET A 241 -0.71 -1.94 -1.94
N GLN A 242 -1.71 -2.76 -2.23
CA GLN A 242 -2.67 -2.50 -3.28
C GLN A 242 -3.64 -1.41 -2.82
N ILE A 243 -3.46 -0.19 -3.37
CA ILE A 243 -4.21 1.03 -3.02
C ILE A 243 -5.16 1.48 -4.14
N GLY A 244 -5.58 0.56 -4.98
CA GLY A 244 -6.55 0.83 -6.04
C GLY A 244 -7.19 -0.42 -6.61
N ALA A 245 -8.30 -0.24 -7.34
CA ALA A 245 -9.10 -1.34 -7.88
C ALA A 245 -8.51 -2.03 -9.12
N ASN A 246 -7.42 -1.50 -9.69
CA ASN A 246 -6.82 -2.02 -10.92
C ASN A 246 -5.40 -2.53 -10.68
N GLU A 247 -4.93 -3.39 -11.58
CA GLU A 247 -3.56 -3.88 -11.61
C GLU A 247 -2.54 -2.72 -11.68
N GLY A 248 -1.43 -2.83 -10.93
CA GLY A 248 -0.36 -1.84 -10.92
C GLY A 248 -0.63 -0.60 -10.05
N GLN A 249 -1.77 -0.51 -9.38
CA GLN A 249 -2.07 0.56 -8.43
C GLN A 249 -1.58 0.18 -7.02
N GLN A 250 -0.27 0.07 -6.89
CA GLN A 250 0.39 -0.31 -5.64
C GLN A 250 1.23 0.84 -5.09
N LEU A 251 1.38 0.88 -3.78
CA LEU A 251 2.31 1.74 -3.07
C LEU A 251 3.27 0.85 -2.28
N GLY A 252 4.55 0.89 -2.64
CA GLY A 252 5.60 0.26 -1.86
C GLY A 252 5.91 1.10 -0.62
N ILE A 253 5.77 0.52 0.56
CA ILE A 253 6.17 1.10 1.85
C ILE A 253 7.46 0.43 2.25
N ARG A 254 8.53 1.24 2.37
CA ARG A 254 9.82 0.76 2.83
C ARG A 254 10.01 1.09 4.30
N ILE A 255 10.24 0.06 5.10
CA ILE A 255 10.59 0.17 6.51
C ILE A 255 12.05 -0.23 6.67
N PRO A 256 12.95 0.71 7.00
CA PRO A 256 14.37 0.43 7.09
C PRO A 256 14.68 -0.48 8.28
N LYS A 257 15.71 -1.31 8.13
CA LYS A 257 16.19 -2.19 9.20
C LYS A 257 16.76 -1.37 10.36
N MET A 258 16.17 -1.54 11.55
CA MET A 258 16.63 -0.91 12.79
C MET A 258 17.56 -1.85 13.56
N SER A 259 18.81 -1.98 13.12
CA SER A 259 19.82 -2.76 13.83
C SER A 259 20.93 -1.87 14.38
N LEU A 260 21.58 -2.28 15.46
CA LEU A 260 22.74 -1.59 16.04
C LEU A 260 23.83 -1.35 15.00
N GLU A 261 23.97 -2.27 14.04
CA GLU A 261 24.94 -2.16 12.96
C GLU A 261 24.57 -1.05 11.96
N ASN A 262 23.30 -0.97 11.55
CA ASN A 262 22.84 0.07 10.60
C ASN A 262 22.86 1.46 11.23
N MET A 263 22.65 1.52 12.55
CA MET A 263 22.77 2.73 13.34
C MET A 263 24.22 3.11 13.67
N GLY A 264 25.21 2.23 13.38
CA GLY A 264 26.63 2.51 13.64
C GLY A 264 27.06 2.43 15.11
N ILE A 265 26.19 1.93 16.01
CA ILE A 265 26.43 1.91 17.47
C ILE A 265 26.79 0.52 17.99
N SER A 266 27.06 -0.47 17.12
CA SER A 266 27.37 -1.82 17.58
C SER A 266 28.64 -1.89 18.43
N ASN A 267 29.65 -1.08 18.10
CA ASN A 267 31.00 -1.10 18.70
C ASN A 267 31.33 0.17 19.51
N ILE A 268 30.33 0.80 20.15
CA ILE A 268 30.60 1.92 21.05
C ILE A 268 31.15 1.42 22.38
N ASP A 269 32.24 2.03 22.84
CA ASP A 269 32.90 1.73 24.11
C ASP A 269 33.04 3.02 24.94
N LEU A 270 32.38 3.06 26.09
CA LEU A 270 32.39 4.19 27.01
C LEU A 270 33.33 3.93 28.23
N SER A 271 34.10 2.87 28.23
CA SER A 271 35.01 2.51 29.31
C SER A 271 36.20 3.49 29.44
N THR A 272 36.49 4.23 28.35
CA THR A 272 37.53 5.27 28.32
C THR A 272 36.94 6.64 27.98
N ALA A 273 37.61 7.73 28.40
CA ALA A 273 37.13 9.07 28.08
C ALA A 273 37.16 9.38 26.58
N GLU A 274 38.16 8.85 25.86
CA GLU A 274 38.25 8.98 24.40
C GLU A 274 37.14 8.22 23.68
N GLY A 275 36.90 6.96 24.06
CA GLY A 275 35.82 6.16 23.50
C GLY A 275 34.44 6.74 23.79
N ALA A 276 34.22 7.31 24.98
CA ALA A 276 33.01 8.03 25.32
C ALA A 276 32.79 9.27 24.44
N ASN A 277 33.87 9.96 24.08
CA ASN A 277 33.79 11.12 23.19
C ASN A 277 33.48 10.72 21.75
N GLU A 278 34.07 9.64 21.22
CA GLU A 278 33.72 9.09 19.92
C GLU A 278 32.28 8.54 19.87
N ALA A 279 31.80 7.98 21.00
CA ALA A 279 30.45 7.47 21.10
C ALA A 279 29.39 8.57 20.95
N ILE A 280 29.66 9.81 21.36
CA ILE A 280 28.75 10.97 21.21
C ILE A 280 28.42 11.16 19.71
N ASP A 281 29.43 11.22 18.86
CA ASP A 281 29.24 11.43 17.42
C ASP A 281 28.48 10.26 16.76
N LYS A 282 28.84 9.03 17.12
CA LYS A 282 28.16 7.81 16.61
C LYS A 282 26.68 7.75 17.03
N VAL A 283 26.40 8.13 18.28
CA VAL A 283 25.01 8.15 18.77
C VAL A 283 24.22 9.29 18.12
N ASP A 284 24.83 10.44 17.86
CA ASP A 284 24.18 11.54 17.13
C ASP A 284 23.84 11.13 15.68
N GLU A 285 24.71 10.37 15.02
CA GLU A 285 24.42 9.78 13.71
C GLU A 285 23.29 8.75 13.76
N ALA A 286 23.25 7.90 14.81
CA ALA A 286 22.16 6.96 15.01
C ALA A 286 20.80 7.68 15.22
N ILE A 287 20.80 8.76 16.01
CA ILE A 287 19.62 9.62 16.22
C ILE A 287 19.15 10.22 14.88
N LYS A 288 20.07 10.72 14.06
CA LYS A 288 19.75 11.24 12.72
C LYS A 288 19.18 10.15 11.83
N TYR A 289 19.73 8.93 11.84
CA TYR A 289 19.23 7.79 11.08
C TYR A 289 17.79 7.42 11.45
N VAL A 290 17.49 7.30 12.75
CA VAL A 290 16.13 7.03 13.24
C VAL A 290 15.17 8.16 12.85
N SER A 291 15.58 9.41 13.05
CA SER A 291 14.77 10.60 12.71
C SER A 291 14.47 10.69 11.22
N ALA A 292 15.44 10.42 10.35
CA ALA A 292 15.25 10.39 8.90
C ALA A 292 14.30 9.25 8.49
N SER A 293 14.38 8.10 9.14
CA SER A 293 13.50 6.97 8.91
C SER A 293 12.05 7.27 9.33
N ARG A 294 11.85 7.88 10.49
CA ARG A 294 10.54 8.37 10.96
C ARG A 294 9.94 9.41 10.01
N SER A 295 10.75 10.34 9.54
CA SER A 295 10.31 11.36 8.58
C SER A 295 9.80 10.73 7.26
N ARG A 296 10.48 9.68 6.77
CA ARG A 296 10.02 8.93 5.59
C ARG A 296 8.70 8.20 5.85
N LEU A 297 8.56 7.55 7.00
CA LEU A 297 7.30 6.88 7.36
C LEU A 297 6.15 7.88 7.49
N GLY A 298 6.38 9.06 8.09
CA GLY A 298 5.39 10.13 8.12
C GLY A 298 4.98 10.62 6.73
N ALA A 299 5.91 10.65 5.77
CA ALA A 299 5.58 10.95 4.37
C ALA A 299 4.72 9.86 3.72
N TYR A 300 4.97 8.58 3.99
CA TYR A 300 4.11 7.48 3.53
C TYR A 300 2.73 7.54 4.18
N GLN A 301 2.65 7.82 5.49
CA GLN A 301 1.38 8.00 6.19
C GLN A 301 0.52 9.09 5.55
N ASN A 302 1.09 10.28 5.34
CA ASN A 302 0.38 11.37 4.66
C ASN A 302 -0.12 10.97 3.25
N ARG A 303 0.71 10.23 2.49
CA ARG A 303 0.32 9.73 1.16
C ARG A 303 -0.83 8.74 1.25
N LEU A 304 -0.82 7.82 2.20
CA LEU A 304 -1.89 6.85 2.40
C LEU A 304 -3.19 7.54 2.82
N GLU A 305 -3.16 8.49 3.77
CA GLU A 305 -4.31 9.27 4.20
C GLU A 305 -4.95 10.04 3.03
N HIS A 306 -4.13 10.69 2.19
CA HIS A 306 -4.62 11.32 0.98
C HIS A 306 -5.19 10.33 -0.03
N THR A 307 -4.62 9.12 -0.09
CA THR A 307 -5.12 8.06 -0.97
C THR A 307 -6.47 7.54 -0.47
N VAL A 308 -6.63 7.27 0.83
CA VAL A 308 -7.92 6.89 1.44
C VAL A 308 -8.99 7.93 1.10
N ASN A 309 -8.73 9.21 1.37
CA ASN A 309 -9.67 10.28 1.04
C ASN A 309 -10.06 10.30 -0.45
N ASN A 310 -9.13 10.05 -1.36
CA ASN A 310 -9.42 10.00 -2.80
C ASN A 310 -10.21 8.73 -3.18
N LEU A 311 -9.91 7.59 -2.56
CA LEU A 311 -10.63 6.34 -2.78
C LEU A 311 -12.08 6.46 -2.31
N ASP A 312 -12.32 7.06 -1.15
CA ASP A 312 -13.66 7.28 -0.60
C ASP A 312 -14.49 8.19 -1.50
N ILE A 313 -13.92 9.32 -1.95
CA ILE A 313 -14.59 10.22 -2.92
C ILE A 313 -14.86 9.50 -4.24
N SER A 314 -13.95 8.65 -4.69
CA SER A 314 -14.11 7.88 -5.93
C SER A 314 -15.20 6.81 -5.78
N SER A 315 -15.25 6.12 -4.64
CA SER A 315 -16.28 5.13 -4.30
C SER A 315 -17.65 5.80 -4.21
N GLU A 316 -17.76 6.96 -3.55
CA GLU A 316 -19.01 7.73 -3.47
C GLU A 316 -19.51 8.15 -4.86
N ASN A 317 -18.63 8.72 -5.69
CA ASN A 317 -19.01 9.13 -7.05
C ASN A 317 -19.41 7.93 -7.92
N MET A 318 -18.71 6.80 -7.79
CA MET A 318 -19.03 5.58 -8.51
C MET A 318 -20.36 4.99 -8.05
N THR A 319 -20.65 5.01 -6.74
CA THR A 319 -21.93 4.60 -6.15
C THR A 319 -23.06 5.49 -6.62
N ALA A 320 -22.86 6.81 -6.67
CA ALA A 320 -23.84 7.73 -7.22
C ALA A 320 -24.11 7.50 -8.72
N ALA A 321 -23.07 7.14 -9.49
CA ALA A 321 -23.25 6.78 -10.91
C ALA A 321 -23.95 5.44 -11.08
N TYR A 322 -23.63 4.45 -10.24
CA TYR A 322 -24.32 3.16 -10.18
C TYR A 322 -25.80 3.33 -9.86
N SER A 323 -26.15 4.12 -8.84
CA SER A 323 -27.51 4.44 -8.44
C SER A 323 -28.33 5.02 -9.60
N ARG A 324 -27.79 6.00 -10.34
CA ARG A 324 -28.46 6.59 -11.52
C ARG A 324 -28.77 5.58 -12.63
N ILE A 325 -27.96 4.53 -12.76
CA ILE A 325 -28.17 3.51 -13.80
C ILE A 325 -29.13 2.42 -13.34
N MET A 326 -29.04 2.02 -12.08
CA MET A 326 -29.71 0.82 -11.57
C MET A 326 -30.96 1.10 -10.76
N GLU A 327 -31.00 2.21 -10.01
CA GLU A 327 -32.09 2.49 -9.09
C GLU A 327 -33.25 3.21 -9.79
N VAL A 328 -34.44 2.94 -9.30
CA VAL A 328 -35.67 3.52 -9.83
C VAL A 328 -36.17 4.67 -8.96
N ASP A 329 -36.69 5.73 -9.59
CA ASP A 329 -37.47 6.71 -8.86
C ASP A 329 -38.81 6.11 -8.46
N MET A 330 -38.96 5.83 -7.15
CA MET A 330 -40.12 5.17 -6.59
C MET A 330 -41.41 5.98 -6.81
N ALA A 331 -41.34 7.31 -6.84
CA ALA A 331 -42.52 8.17 -7.03
C ALA A 331 -43.01 8.10 -8.49
N GLU A 332 -42.09 8.14 -9.45
CA GLU A 332 -42.41 7.98 -10.87
C GLU A 332 -42.96 6.58 -11.17
N GLU A 333 -42.28 5.53 -10.69
CA GLU A 333 -42.69 4.16 -10.92
C GLU A 333 -44.05 3.82 -10.26
N MET A 334 -44.33 4.34 -9.04
CA MET A 334 -45.65 4.18 -8.42
C MET A 334 -46.76 4.87 -9.23
N THR A 335 -46.46 6.00 -9.86
CA THR A 335 -47.39 6.67 -10.75
C THR A 335 -47.65 5.84 -12.02
N GLU A 336 -46.60 5.26 -12.59
CA GLU A 336 -46.74 4.33 -13.71
C GLU A 336 -47.53 3.09 -13.30
N TYR A 337 -47.22 2.47 -12.17
CA TYR A 337 -47.93 1.29 -11.64
C TYR A 337 -49.42 1.55 -11.50
N THR A 338 -49.82 2.65 -10.83
CA THR A 338 -51.23 3.00 -10.63
C THR A 338 -51.94 3.25 -11.96
N THR A 339 -51.27 3.92 -12.90
CA THR A 339 -51.81 4.21 -14.25
C THR A 339 -52.06 2.90 -15.00
N VAL A 340 -51.06 1.98 -15.03
CA VAL A 340 -51.22 0.68 -15.71
C VAL A 340 -52.26 -0.20 -15.02
N GLN A 341 -52.37 -0.12 -13.70
CA GLN A 341 -53.41 -0.83 -12.94
C GLN A 341 -54.82 -0.36 -13.36
N ILE A 342 -55.04 0.95 -13.49
CA ILE A 342 -56.30 1.52 -13.96
C ILE A 342 -56.57 1.09 -15.42
N LEU A 343 -55.52 1.11 -16.26
CA LEU A 343 -55.64 0.65 -17.67
C LEU A 343 -55.95 -0.84 -17.77
N SER A 344 -55.41 -1.70 -16.89
CA SER A 344 -55.74 -3.12 -16.86
C SER A 344 -57.24 -3.34 -16.48
N GLN A 345 -57.72 -2.63 -15.45
CA GLN A 345 -59.16 -2.66 -15.07
C GLN A 345 -60.05 -2.17 -16.20
N ALA A 346 -59.67 -1.06 -16.86
CA ALA A 346 -60.39 -0.54 -18.01
C ALA A 346 -60.41 -1.52 -19.19
N SER A 347 -59.27 -2.19 -19.47
CA SER A 347 -59.15 -3.19 -20.53
C SER A 347 -59.99 -4.41 -20.25
N THR A 348 -60.09 -4.85 -19.00
CA THR A 348 -61.00 -5.93 -18.58
C THR A 348 -62.46 -5.59 -18.83
N SER A 349 -62.87 -4.34 -18.46
CA SER A 349 -64.23 -3.85 -18.72
C SER A 349 -64.53 -3.74 -20.21
N MET A 350 -63.57 -3.24 -21.01
CA MET A 350 -63.71 -3.14 -22.46
C MET A 350 -63.77 -4.54 -23.13
N LEU A 351 -63.04 -5.53 -22.61
CA LEU A 351 -63.11 -6.91 -23.08
C LEU A 351 -64.49 -7.50 -22.81
N ALA A 352 -65.08 -7.29 -21.63
CA ALA A 352 -66.41 -7.70 -21.30
C ALA A 352 -67.45 -7.08 -22.27
N GLN A 353 -67.34 -5.76 -22.49
CA GLN A 353 -68.23 -5.04 -23.41
C GLN A 353 -68.10 -5.50 -24.89
N ALA A 354 -66.85 -5.80 -25.31
CA ALA A 354 -66.57 -6.33 -26.65
C ALA A 354 -67.18 -7.75 -26.87
N ASN A 355 -67.26 -8.53 -25.81
CA ASN A 355 -67.89 -9.86 -25.85
C ASN A 355 -69.41 -9.81 -25.82
N GLU A 356 -70.02 -8.76 -25.27
CA GLU A 356 -71.48 -8.56 -25.28
C GLU A 356 -72.00 -8.13 -26.67
N ARG A 357 -71.23 -7.39 -27.48
CA ARG A 357 -71.69 -6.93 -28.79
C ARG A 357 -72.17 -8.01 -29.74
N PRO A 358 -71.51 -9.18 -29.92
CA PRO A 358 -72.04 -10.28 -30.75
C PRO A 358 -73.34 -10.86 -30.24
N SER A 359 -73.51 -10.92 -28.89
CA SER A 359 -74.79 -11.48 -28.30
C SER A 359 -75.94 -10.52 -28.51
N GLN A 360 -75.79 -9.23 -28.45
CA GLN A 360 -76.83 -8.26 -28.77
C GLN A 360 -77.25 -8.30 -30.26
N VAL A 361 -76.27 -8.51 -31.15
CA VAL A 361 -76.60 -8.67 -32.58
C VAL A 361 -77.31 -9.97 -32.83
N LEU A 362 -76.98 -11.08 -32.09
CA LEU A 362 -77.70 -12.33 -32.20
C LEU A 362 -79.15 -12.23 -31.73
N GLN A 363 -79.41 -11.43 -30.64
CA GLN A 363 -80.76 -11.14 -30.15
C GLN A 363 -81.63 -10.31 -31.14
N LEU A 364 -80.98 -9.42 -31.93
CA LEU A 364 -81.67 -8.65 -32.98
C LEU A 364 -81.96 -9.47 -34.25
N LEU A 365 -81.37 -10.62 -34.40
CA LEU A 365 -81.53 -11.53 -35.54
C LEU A 365 -82.50 -12.72 -35.25
N GLN A 366 -82.94 -12.84 -33.99
CA GLN A 366 -84.00 -13.72 -33.57
C GLN A 366 -85.38 -13.01 -33.55
#